data_76e713dd8710d689fda72255f895172e
#
_entry.id   76e713dd8710d689fda72255f895172e
#
_cell.length_a   1.000
_cell.length_b   1.000
_cell.length_c   1.000
_cell.angle_alpha   90.00
_cell.angle_beta   90.00
_cell.angle_gamma   90.00
#
_symmetry.space_group_name_H-M   'P 1'
#
loop_
_entity.id
_entity.type
_entity.pdbx_description
1 polymer ?
#
loop_
_entity_poly.entity_id
_entity_poly.type
_entity_poly.pdbx_seq_one_letter_code
_entity_poly.pdbx_strand_id
1 'polypeptide(L)'
;VAKVTETLVVKYGQSISLREVAAILYVSAYTSVPVPQIHGIYEYKSELFLFMDFIPGRTLEDAWPDITAASKDALIEQLRVHMNSLQLLRRTYIGGLGCTPCFDHIFADEPPSDCGPFSNVAAFHDTLAKAINRYGDLKGFPTSRSKCRLFKDDYRIVFSHRDIAPCNIMVSEEGKLAAILDWETAGFWPEYWEWMKA
;
A
#
# COMPACT_ATOMS: atom_id res chain seq x y z
N VAL A 1 10.31 -11.01 -10.31
CA VAL A 1 11.15 -9.85 -10.69
C VAL A 1 12.47 -10.37 -11.22
N ALA A 2 12.98 -9.80 -12.31
CA ALA A 2 14.31 -10.12 -12.85
C ALA A 2 15.12 -8.84 -13.10
N LYS A 3 16.41 -8.85 -12.74
CA LYS A 3 17.34 -7.78 -13.07
C LYS A 3 17.71 -7.88 -14.55
N VAL A 4 17.51 -6.79 -15.29
CA VAL A 4 17.75 -6.72 -16.74
C VAL A 4 19.13 -6.09 -17.02
N THR A 5 19.45 -5.01 -16.29
CA THR A 5 20.74 -4.31 -16.32
C THR A 5 21.12 -3.90 -14.90
N GLU A 6 22.26 -3.19 -14.75
CA GLU A 6 22.69 -2.66 -13.44
C GLU A 6 21.70 -1.63 -12.86
N THR A 7 20.86 -1.01 -13.70
CA THR A 7 19.94 0.05 -13.31
C THR A 7 18.47 -0.27 -13.58
N LEU A 8 18.16 -1.43 -14.19
CA LEU A 8 16.83 -1.77 -14.66
C LEU A 8 16.40 -3.16 -14.20
N VAL A 9 15.18 -3.23 -13.67
CA VAL A 9 14.47 -4.50 -13.39
C VAL A 9 13.18 -4.59 -14.19
N VAL A 10 12.73 -5.82 -14.40
CA VAL A 10 11.38 -6.13 -14.90
C VAL A 10 10.62 -6.95 -13.87
N LYS A 11 9.45 -6.46 -13.48
CA LYS A 11 8.42 -7.21 -12.73
C LYS A 11 7.45 -7.76 -13.77
N TYR A 12 7.18 -9.07 -13.76
CA TYR A 12 6.36 -9.72 -14.79
C TYR A 12 5.53 -10.85 -14.20
N GLY A 13 4.45 -11.19 -14.88
CA GLY A 13 3.53 -12.26 -14.52
C GLY A 13 2.08 -11.82 -14.47
N GLN A 14 1.20 -12.78 -14.16
CA GLN A 14 -0.24 -12.55 -14.12
C GLN A 14 -0.71 -11.68 -12.93
N SER A 15 0.11 -11.58 -11.88
CA SER A 15 -0.17 -10.76 -10.71
C SER A 15 0.16 -9.27 -10.89
N ILE A 16 0.85 -8.89 -11.98
CA ILE A 16 1.18 -7.49 -12.22
C ILE A 16 -0.07 -6.69 -12.51
N SER A 17 -0.26 -5.62 -11.78
CA SER A 17 -1.43 -4.77 -11.87
C SER A 17 -1.09 -3.36 -12.34
N LEU A 18 -1.87 -2.83 -13.28
CA LEU A 18 -1.80 -1.40 -13.64
C LEU A 18 -2.12 -0.47 -12.45
N ARG A 19 -2.71 -1.00 -11.37
CA ARG A 19 -2.91 -0.26 -10.11
C ARG A 19 -1.58 0.14 -9.48
N GLU A 20 -0.61 -0.77 -9.44
CA GLU A 20 0.74 -0.51 -8.93
C GLU A 20 1.40 0.63 -9.72
N VAL A 21 1.33 0.56 -11.04
CA VAL A 21 1.88 1.60 -11.92
C VAL A 21 1.22 2.95 -11.66
N ALA A 22 -0.11 2.97 -11.60
CA ALA A 22 -0.85 4.20 -11.32
C ALA A 22 -0.49 4.79 -9.95
N ALA A 23 -0.30 3.94 -8.93
CA ALA A 23 0.09 4.37 -7.59
C ALA A 23 1.50 4.96 -7.57
N ILE A 24 2.49 4.30 -8.19
CA ILE A 24 3.87 4.80 -8.30
C ILE A 24 3.89 6.15 -9.00
N LEU A 25 3.24 6.29 -10.15
CA LEU A 25 3.17 7.55 -10.90
C LEU A 25 2.46 8.65 -10.09
N TYR A 26 1.39 8.32 -9.38
CA TYR A 26 0.67 9.27 -8.54
C TYR A 26 1.54 9.77 -7.37
N VAL A 27 2.19 8.86 -6.65
CA VAL A 27 3.07 9.19 -5.52
C VAL A 27 4.26 10.03 -5.98
N SER A 28 4.90 9.65 -7.08
CA SER A 28 6.02 10.38 -7.68
C SER A 28 5.63 11.81 -8.10
N ALA A 29 4.40 12.00 -8.61
CA ALA A 29 3.93 13.31 -9.07
C ALA A 29 3.53 14.26 -7.93
N TYR A 30 3.07 13.73 -6.79
CA TYR A 30 2.45 14.55 -5.75
C TYR A 30 3.18 14.53 -4.40
N THR A 31 4.26 13.76 -4.27
CA THR A 31 5.02 13.64 -3.02
C THR A 31 6.53 13.56 -3.29
N SER A 32 7.30 13.60 -2.21
CA SER A 32 8.75 13.31 -2.23
C SER A 32 9.06 11.89 -1.73
N VAL A 33 8.09 11.01 -1.64
CA VAL A 33 8.29 9.61 -1.27
C VAL A 33 9.16 8.94 -2.33
N PRO A 34 10.29 8.32 -1.96
CA PRO A 34 11.15 7.67 -2.92
C PRO A 34 10.47 6.40 -3.46
N VAL A 35 10.25 6.36 -4.76
CA VAL A 35 9.66 5.24 -5.49
C VAL A 35 10.50 4.94 -6.73
N PRO A 36 10.49 3.69 -7.25
CA PRO A 36 11.16 3.39 -8.52
C PRO A 36 10.57 4.21 -9.67
N GLN A 37 11.40 4.71 -10.56
CA GLN A 37 10.92 5.31 -11.80
C GLN A 37 10.41 4.23 -12.75
N ILE A 38 9.24 4.44 -13.35
CA ILE A 38 8.68 3.57 -14.38
C ILE A 38 9.29 3.93 -15.73
N HIS A 39 9.86 2.95 -16.42
CA HIS A 39 10.45 3.10 -17.76
C HIS A 39 9.53 2.62 -18.88
N GLY A 40 8.65 1.67 -18.57
CA GLY A 40 7.68 1.19 -19.56
C GLY A 40 6.83 0.05 -19.03
N ILE A 41 5.71 -0.14 -19.72
CA ILE A 41 4.80 -1.26 -19.50
C ILE A 41 4.55 -1.89 -20.86
N TYR A 42 4.69 -3.20 -20.93
CA TYR A 42 4.44 -3.95 -22.13
C TYR A 42 3.54 -5.14 -21.82
N GLU A 43 2.68 -5.47 -22.75
CA GLU A 43 1.87 -6.68 -22.68
C GLU A 43 2.36 -7.66 -23.75
N TYR A 44 2.60 -8.90 -23.35
CA TYR A 44 2.93 -9.98 -24.25
C TYR A 44 2.24 -11.27 -23.80
N LYS A 45 1.47 -11.90 -24.69
CA LYS A 45 0.69 -13.13 -24.39
C LYS A 45 -0.16 -13.02 -23.13
N SER A 46 -0.84 -11.89 -22.95
CA SER A 46 -1.68 -11.57 -21.76
C SER A 46 -0.92 -11.52 -20.43
N GLU A 47 0.40 -11.38 -20.48
CA GLU A 47 1.23 -11.08 -19.31
C GLU A 47 1.75 -9.64 -19.38
N LEU A 48 1.72 -8.95 -18.26
CA LEU A 48 2.27 -7.61 -18.13
C LEU A 48 3.75 -7.67 -17.71
N PHE A 49 4.53 -6.79 -18.32
CA PHE A 49 5.95 -6.59 -18.05
C PHE A 49 6.14 -5.13 -17.64
N LEU A 50 6.43 -4.90 -16.37
CA LEU A 50 6.68 -3.58 -15.82
C LEU A 50 8.19 -3.37 -15.67
N PHE A 51 8.74 -2.45 -16.45
CA PHE A 51 10.14 -2.04 -16.41
C PHE A 51 10.29 -0.82 -15.51
N MET A 52 11.15 -0.92 -14.50
CA MET A 52 11.38 0.14 -13.52
C MET A 52 12.83 0.13 -13.03
N ASP A 53 13.22 1.18 -12.29
CA ASP A 53 14.54 1.28 -11.68
C ASP A 53 14.88 0.05 -10.84
N PHE A 54 16.12 -0.44 -11.00
CA PHE A 54 16.74 -1.26 -9.98
C PHE A 54 17.21 -0.35 -8.84
N ILE A 55 16.69 -0.56 -7.64
CA ILE A 55 17.08 0.20 -6.45
C ILE A 55 18.24 -0.52 -5.77
N PRO A 56 19.47 0.05 -5.77
CA PRO A 56 20.61 -0.54 -5.07
C PRO A 56 20.39 -0.55 -3.56
N GLY A 57 20.92 -1.56 -2.88
CA GLY A 57 20.82 -1.72 -1.43
C GLY A 57 20.22 -3.05 -1.04
N ARG A 58 19.71 -3.11 0.19
CA ARG A 58 19.04 -4.30 0.76
C ARG A 58 17.62 -3.94 1.20
N THR A 59 16.76 -4.92 1.36
CA THR A 59 15.48 -4.70 2.05
C THR A 59 15.74 -4.30 3.51
N LEU A 60 14.84 -3.57 4.11
CA LEU A 60 14.94 -3.24 5.54
C LEU A 60 14.92 -4.51 6.39
N GLU A 61 14.19 -5.55 5.96
CA GLU A 61 14.17 -6.85 6.63
C GLU A 61 15.57 -7.46 6.71
N ASP A 62 16.30 -7.51 5.58
CA ASP A 62 17.64 -8.04 5.50
C ASP A 62 18.70 -7.15 6.20
N ALA A 63 18.50 -5.84 6.16
CA ALA A 63 19.44 -4.87 6.72
C ALA A 63 19.28 -4.69 8.23
N TRP A 64 18.07 -4.94 8.78
CA TRP A 64 17.71 -4.62 10.17
C TRP A 64 18.66 -5.16 11.24
N PRO A 65 19.18 -6.40 11.14
CA PRO A 65 20.14 -6.92 12.13
C PRO A 65 21.47 -6.15 12.16
N ASP A 66 21.89 -5.59 11.01
CA ASP A 66 23.22 -5.02 10.81
C ASP A 66 23.28 -3.51 11.06
N ILE A 67 22.16 -2.79 10.98
CA ILE A 67 22.13 -1.34 11.15
C ILE A 67 22.13 -0.92 12.62
N THR A 68 22.84 0.17 12.91
CA THR A 68 22.98 0.68 14.28
C THR A 68 21.65 1.23 14.82
N ALA A 69 21.52 1.35 16.15
CA ALA A 69 20.34 1.94 16.77
C ALA A 69 20.09 3.38 16.25
N ALA A 70 21.12 4.20 16.14
CA ALA A 70 21.00 5.56 15.63
C ALA A 70 20.53 5.60 14.17
N SER A 71 20.98 4.65 13.33
CA SER A 71 20.50 4.54 11.94
C SER A 71 19.04 4.07 11.89
N LYS A 72 18.61 3.17 12.79
CA LYS A 72 17.23 2.75 12.93
C LYS A 72 16.32 3.93 13.26
N ASP A 73 16.70 4.74 14.25
CA ASP A 73 15.93 5.93 14.64
C ASP A 73 15.83 6.93 13.49
N ALA A 74 16.91 7.18 12.77
CA ALA A 74 16.93 8.06 11.62
C ALA A 74 16.05 7.53 10.46
N LEU A 75 16.02 6.23 10.24
CA LEU A 75 15.22 5.59 9.21
C LEU A 75 13.72 5.65 9.56
N ILE A 76 13.37 5.40 10.81
CA ILE A 76 12.00 5.52 11.32
C ILE A 76 11.49 6.96 11.12
N GLU A 77 12.35 7.96 11.38
CA GLU A 77 11.97 9.36 11.18
C GLU A 77 11.77 9.68 9.68
N GLN A 78 12.63 9.18 8.79
CA GLN A 78 12.44 9.33 7.35
C GLN A 78 11.11 8.70 6.89
N LEU A 79 10.81 7.48 7.31
CA LEU A 79 9.55 6.80 7.02
C LEU A 79 8.36 7.61 7.55
N ARG A 80 8.44 8.11 8.78
CA ARG A 80 7.38 8.93 9.39
C ARG A 80 7.08 10.18 8.56
N VAL A 81 8.11 10.87 8.08
CA VAL A 81 7.95 12.06 7.21
C VAL A 81 7.25 11.69 5.91
N HIS A 82 7.65 10.59 5.26
CA HIS A 82 7.06 10.15 4.00
C HIS A 82 5.61 9.66 4.18
N MET A 83 5.33 8.89 5.24
CA MET A 83 3.95 8.46 5.55
C MET A 83 3.04 9.65 5.83
N ASN A 84 3.52 10.65 6.57
CA ASN A 84 2.76 11.88 6.77
C ASN A 84 2.48 12.63 5.46
N SER A 85 3.43 12.63 4.51
CA SER A 85 3.21 13.25 3.20
C SER A 85 2.13 12.55 2.38
N LEU A 86 2.05 11.22 2.43
CA LEU A 86 0.96 10.46 1.82
C LEU A 86 -0.41 10.85 2.41
N GLN A 87 -0.48 11.02 3.73
CA GLN A 87 -1.71 11.41 4.43
C GLN A 87 -2.20 12.84 4.11
N LEU A 88 -1.40 13.67 3.46
CA LEU A 88 -1.84 14.97 2.94
C LEU A 88 -2.68 14.82 1.65
N LEU A 89 -2.52 13.72 0.92
CA LEU A 89 -3.30 13.41 -0.28
C LEU A 89 -4.67 12.88 0.15
N ARG A 90 -5.74 13.61 -0.15
CA ARG A 90 -7.10 13.32 0.33
C ARG A 90 -8.08 13.16 -0.80
N ARG A 91 -9.13 12.39 -0.55
CA ARG A 91 -10.31 12.25 -1.44
C ARG A 91 -11.57 12.14 -0.58
N THR A 92 -12.71 12.20 -1.27
CA THR A 92 -14.05 12.04 -0.66
C THR A 92 -14.61 10.62 -0.81
N TYR A 93 -13.81 9.69 -1.32
CA TYR A 93 -14.18 8.28 -1.49
C TYR A 93 -13.06 7.37 -0.97
N ILE A 94 -13.41 6.14 -0.58
CA ILE A 94 -12.48 5.07 -0.23
C ILE A 94 -12.41 4.11 -1.42
N GLY A 95 -11.20 3.84 -1.92
CA GLY A 95 -10.97 2.99 -3.09
C GLY A 95 -9.63 3.25 -3.75
N GLY A 96 -9.38 2.56 -4.85
CA GLY A 96 -8.18 2.75 -5.67
C GLY A 96 -8.19 4.08 -6.43
N LEU A 97 -7.05 4.41 -7.04
CA LEU A 97 -6.92 5.56 -7.93
C LEU A 97 -7.95 5.49 -9.08
N GLY A 98 -8.45 6.66 -9.50
CA GLY A 98 -9.50 6.72 -10.53
C GLY A 98 -10.87 6.28 -10.04
N CYS A 99 -11.12 6.28 -8.72
CA CYS A 99 -12.40 5.85 -8.13
C CYS A 99 -12.72 4.38 -8.47
N THR A 100 -11.71 3.52 -8.42
CA THR A 100 -11.85 2.08 -8.64
C THR A 100 -12.14 1.35 -7.32
N PRO A 101 -12.67 0.11 -7.36
CA PRO A 101 -12.85 -0.71 -6.17
C PRO A 101 -11.56 -0.86 -5.35
N CYS A 102 -11.73 -1.06 -4.04
CA CYS A 102 -10.66 -1.41 -3.14
C CYS A 102 -10.01 -2.73 -3.54
N PHE A 103 -8.68 -2.79 -3.42
CA PHE A 103 -7.95 -4.04 -3.54
C PHE A 103 -7.36 -4.41 -2.17
N ASP A 104 -8.01 -5.35 -1.48
CA ASP A 104 -7.62 -5.85 -0.16
C ASP A 104 -8.05 -7.29 0.01
N HIS A 105 -7.18 -8.11 0.58
CA HIS A 105 -7.47 -9.52 0.87
C HIS A 105 -8.69 -9.73 1.76
N ILE A 106 -9.03 -8.75 2.61
CA ILE A 106 -10.24 -8.82 3.45
C ILE A 106 -11.54 -8.85 2.62
N PHE A 107 -11.48 -8.39 1.37
CA PHE A 107 -12.58 -8.39 0.43
C PHE A 107 -12.43 -9.45 -0.67
N ALA A 108 -11.47 -10.38 -0.56
CA ALA A 108 -11.19 -11.36 -1.61
C ALA A 108 -12.40 -12.23 -1.99
N ASP A 109 -13.26 -12.51 -1.01
CA ASP A 109 -14.47 -13.31 -1.19
C ASP A 109 -15.73 -12.44 -1.47
N GLU A 110 -15.57 -11.12 -1.57
CA GLU A 110 -16.68 -10.22 -1.89
C GLU A 110 -16.82 -10.03 -3.41
N PRO A 111 -18.06 -9.90 -3.93
CA PRO A 111 -18.25 -9.47 -5.30
C PRO A 111 -17.55 -8.12 -5.55
N PRO A 112 -16.93 -7.88 -6.72
CA PRO A 112 -16.27 -6.61 -7.03
C PRO A 112 -17.14 -5.38 -6.82
N SER A 113 -18.48 -5.51 -7.01
CA SER A 113 -19.46 -4.46 -6.75
C SER A 113 -19.55 -4.04 -5.27
N ASP A 114 -19.16 -4.94 -4.36
CA ASP A 114 -19.24 -4.74 -2.91
C ASP A 114 -17.89 -4.27 -2.33
N CYS A 115 -16.85 -4.26 -3.16
CA CYS A 115 -15.50 -3.79 -2.77
C CYS A 115 -15.30 -2.27 -2.93
N GLY A 116 -16.36 -1.50 -3.08
CA GLY A 116 -16.27 -0.05 -3.31
C GLY A 116 -16.24 0.32 -4.80
N PRO A 117 -15.86 1.57 -5.15
CA PRO A 117 -15.44 2.62 -4.22
C PRO A 117 -16.56 3.02 -3.26
N PHE A 118 -16.20 3.27 -1.99
CA PHE A 118 -17.17 3.68 -0.98
C PHE A 118 -17.25 5.21 -0.90
N SER A 119 -18.46 5.74 -0.83
CA SER A 119 -18.72 7.19 -0.78
C SER A 119 -18.34 7.84 0.55
N ASN A 120 -18.16 7.06 1.62
CA ASN A 120 -17.80 7.52 2.95
C ASN A 120 -17.30 6.37 3.83
N VAL A 121 -16.78 6.72 5.01
CA VAL A 121 -16.23 5.77 5.99
C VAL A 121 -17.31 4.83 6.54
N ALA A 122 -18.54 5.31 6.70
CA ALA A 122 -19.65 4.49 7.18
C ALA A 122 -19.93 3.30 6.25
N ALA A 123 -20.05 3.56 4.95
CA ALA A 123 -20.30 2.52 3.95
C ALA A 123 -19.15 1.48 3.91
N PHE A 124 -17.90 1.95 4.04
CA PHE A 124 -16.74 1.07 4.15
C PHE A 124 -16.81 0.17 5.40
N HIS A 125 -17.14 0.75 6.56
CA HIS A 125 -17.26 0.00 7.81
C HIS A 125 -18.41 -1.03 7.78
N ASP A 126 -19.51 -0.71 7.09
CA ASP A 126 -20.64 -1.66 6.93
C ASP A 126 -20.19 -2.90 6.14
N THR A 127 -19.42 -2.70 5.05
CA THR A 127 -18.88 -3.81 4.26
C THR A 127 -17.79 -4.57 5.02
N LEU A 128 -16.89 -3.86 5.71
CA LEU A 128 -15.87 -4.47 6.54
C LEU A 128 -16.49 -5.37 7.63
N ALA A 129 -17.54 -4.92 8.31
CA ALA A 129 -18.25 -5.71 9.31
C ALA A 129 -18.88 -6.99 8.70
N LYS A 130 -19.41 -6.92 7.48
CA LYS A 130 -19.92 -8.10 6.76
C LYS A 130 -18.80 -9.08 6.43
N ALA A 131 -17.67 -8.59 5.90
CA ALA A 131 -16.54 -9.42 5.54
C ALA A 131 -15.97 -10.15 6.78
N ILE A 132 -15.77 -9.45 7.89
CA ILE A 132 -15.28 -10.03 9.15
C ILE A 132 -16.24 -11.12 9.66
N ASN A 133 -17.55 -10.91 9.57
CA ASN A 133 -18.54 -11.88 10.03
C ASN A 133 -18.52 -13.22 9.25
N ARG A 134 -18.02 -13.23 8.01
CA ARG A 134 -17.87 -14.47 7.22
C ARG A 134 -16.77 -15.38 7.73
N TYR A 135 -15.71 -14.84 8.31
CA TYR A 135 -14.59 -15.62 8.85
C TYR A 135 -14.91 -16.28 10.21
N GLY A 136 -16.18 -16.24 10.65
CA GLY A 136 -16.67 -16.90 11.84
C GLY A 136 -16.61 -16.07 13.10
N ASP A 137 -17.21 -16.62 14.14
CA ASP A 137 -17.31 -15.99 15.46
C ASP A 137 -15.91 -15.89 16.08
N LEU A 138 -15.17 -14.83 15.70
CA LEU A 138 -13.93 -14.48 16.40
C LEU A 138 -14.34 -14.10 17.82
N LYS A 139 -14.19 -15.05 18.75
CA LYS A 139 -14.53 -14.89 20.16
C LYS A 139 -14.01 -13.55 20.67
N GLY A 140 -14.93 -12.63 20.95
CA GLY A 140 -14.61 -11.31 21.46
C GLY A 140 -14.67 -10.16 20.43
N PHE A 141 -14.84 -10.44 19.13
CA PHE A 141 -15.10 -9.39 18.17
C PHE A 141 -16.61 -9.14 18.04
N PRO A 142 -17.08 -7.88 18.13
CA PRO A 142 -18.50 -7.58 17.99
C PRO A 142 -18.94 -7.84 16.55
N THR A 143 -19.86 -8.78 16.37
CA THR A 143 -20.41 -9.22 15.07
C THR A 143 -21.30 -8.19 14.38
N SER A 144 -21.55 -7.04 15.01
CA SER A 144 -22.28 -5.94 14.38
C SER A 144 -21.57 -4.61 14.65
N ARG A 145 -21.55 -3.75 13.64
CA ARG A 145 -21.01 -2.38 13.71
C ARG A 145 -21.54 -1.58 14.91
N SER A 146 -22.84 -1.75 15.25
CA SER A 146 -23.45 -1.07 16.37
C SER A 146 -22.86 -1.42 17.74
N LYS A 147 -22.15 -2.55 17.84
CA LYS A 147 -21.46 -2.99 19.05
C LYS A 147 -19.98 -2.61 19.09
N CYS A 148 -19.41 -2.21 17.96
CA CYS A 148 -18.00 -1.85 17.86
C CYS A 148 -17.81 -0.34 18.06
N ARG A 149 -17.41 0.05 19.27
CA ARG A 149 -17.09 1.45 19.61
C ARG A 149 -15.86 2.00 18.86
N LEU A 150 -15.12 1.16 18.15
CA LEU A 150 -13.94 1.53 17.36
C LEU A 150 -14.32 2.09 15.99
N PHE A 151 -15.51 1.76 15.47
CA PHE A 151 -15.98 2.26 14.16
C PHE A 151 -16.57 3.67 14.28
N LYS A 152 -15.70 4.66 14.31
CA LYS A 152 -16.09 6.05 14.08
C LYS A 152 -16.20 6.29 12.57
N ASP A 153 -17.09 7.16 12.14
CA ASP A 153 -17.34 7.44 10.73
C ASP A 153 -16.73 8.78 10.28
N ASP A 154 -16.01 9.45 11.15
CA ASP A 154 -15.42 10.78 10.96
C ASP A 154 -13.93 10.76 10.63
N TYR A 155 -13.36 9.59 10.32
CA TYR A 155 -11.98 9.48 9.88
C TYR A 155 -11.76 10.19 8.55
N ARG A 156 -10.60 10.83 8.43
CA ARG A 156 -10.16 11.38 7.14
C ARG A 156 -9.86 10.24 6.16
N ILE A 157 -10.17 10.48 4.88
CA ILE A 157 -9.83 9.57 3.80
C ILE A 157 -8.53 10.09 3.18
N VAL A 158 -7.47 9.29 3.31
CA VAL A 158 -6.10 9.65 2.93
C VAL A 158 -5.48 8.58 2.04
N PHE A 159 -4.46 8.95 1.28
CA PHE A 159 -3.72 7.98 0.49
C PHE A 159 -2.81 7.15 1.39
N SER A 160 -2.83 5.84 1.20
CA SER A 160 -2.10 4.85 2.00
C SER A 160 -1.46 3.82 1.09
N HIS A 161 -0.28 3.32 1.47
CA HIS A 161 0.41 2.23 0.79
C HIS A 161 -0.25 0.88 1.09
N ARG A 162 -0.51 0.66 2.39
CA ARG A 162 -1.21 -0.51 2.96
C ARG A 162 -0.41 -1.81 3.05
N ASP A 163 0.85 -1.76 2.71
CA ASP A 163 1.76 -2.89 2.86
C ASP A 163 3.17 -2.38 3.16
N ILE A 164 3.30 -1.52 4.19
CA ILE A 164 4.59 -1.00 4.68
C ILE A 164 5.29 -2.08 5.50
N ALA A 165 5.61 -3.18 4.83
CA ALA A 165 6.37 -4.28 5.41
C ALA A 165 7.88 -4.03 5.23
N PRO A 166 8.76 -4.52 6.14
CA PRO A 166 10.22 -4.35 6.01
C PRO A 166 10.80 -4.88 4.69
N CYS A 167 10.20 -5.90 4.08
CA CYS A 167 10.59 -6.44 2.78
C CYS A 167 10.29 -5.49 1.61
N ASN A 168 9.35 -4.52 1.78
CA ASN A 168 8.98 -3.54 0.77
C ASN A 168 9.73 -2.20 0.92
N ILE A 169 10.65 -2.09 1.87
CA ILE A 169 11.44 -0.89 2.13
C ILE A 169 12.89 -1.16 1.73
N MET A 170 13.41 -0.40 0.76
CA MET A 170 14.82 -0.48 0.36
C MET A 170 15.68 0.49 1.16
N VAL A 171 16.81 0.02 1.62
CA VAL A 171 17.80 0.78 2.41
C VAL A 171 19.13 0.77 1.66
N SER A 172 19.74 1.95 1.51
CA SER A 172 21.07 2.09 0.91
C SER A 172 22.17 1.52 1.82
N GLU A 173 23.39 1.39 1.28
CA GLU A 173 24.54 0.95 2.06
C GLU A 173 24.87 1.87 3.25
N GLU A 174 24.51 3.17 3.14
CA GLU A 174 24.66 4.16 4.22
C GLU A 174 23.52 4.09 5.27
N GLY A 175 22.58 3.14 5.14
CA GLY A 175 21.47 2.98 6.08
C GLY A 175 20.36 4.03 5.93
N LYS A 176 20.19 4.63 4.75
CA LYS A 176 19.14 5.60 4.45
C LYS A 176 18.01 4.94 3.64
N LEU A 177 16.80 5.48 3.77
CA LEU A 177 15.69 5.07 2.92
C LEU A 177 16.03 5.33 1.44
N ALA A 178 16.03 4.28 0.62
CA ALA A 178 16.33 4.35 -0.80
C ALA A 178 15.04 4.34 -1.65
N ALA A 179 14.08 3.48 -1.33
CA ALA A 179 12.77 3.45 -1.98
C ALA A 179 11.75 2.67 -1.16
N ILE A 180 10.46 2.90 -1.45
CA ILE A 180 9.34 2.06 -1.02
C ILE A 180 8.80 1.36 -2.26
N LEU A 181 8.64 0.03 -2.16
CA LEU A 181 8.27 -0.87 -3.24
C LEU A 181 6.86 -1.42 -3.03
N ASP A 182 6.30 -2.05 -4.06
CA ASP A 182 5.06 -2.83 -4.03
C ASP A 182 3.80 -2.04 -3.68
N TRP A 183 3.44 -1.13 -4.57
CA TRP A 183 2.32 -0.19 -4.43
C TRP A 183 0.98 -0.76 -4.93
N GLU A 184 0.85 -2.07 -5.14
CA GLU A 184 -0.34 -2.67 -5.75
C GLU A 184 -1.62 -2.53 -4.92
N THR A 185 -1.47 -2.44 -3.58
CA THR A 185 -2.58 -2.27 -2.62
C THR A 185 -2.89 -0.82 -2.32
N ALA A 186 -2.09 0.12 -2.84
CA ALA A 186 -2.23 1.54 -2.53
C ALA A 186 -3.54 2.14 -3.01
N GLY A 187 -4.06 3.10 -2.24
CA GLY A 187 -5.32 3.76 -2.54
C GLY A 187 -5.73 4.75 -1.46
N PHE A 188 -6.98 5.21 -1.52
CA PHE A 188 -7.58 6.10 -0.54
C PHE A 188 -8.34 5.30 0.51
N TRP A 189 -7.94 5.44 1.77
CA TRP A 189 -8.43 4.65 2.90
C TRP A 189 -8.67 5.54 4.12
N PRO A 190 -9.44 5.07 5.11
CA PRO A 190 -9.50 5.77 6.40
C PRO A 190 -8.08 5.89 7.00
N GLU A 191 -7.73 7.03 7.55
CA GLU A 191 -6.37 7.37 8.01
C GLU A 191 -5.73 6.36 8.99
N TYR A 192 -6.54 5.57 9.68
CA TYR A 192 -6.06 4.51 10.57
C TYR A 192 -5.68 3.21 9.82
N TRP A 193 -6.10 3.04 8.55
CA TRP A 193 -6.02 1.76 7.84
C TRP A 193 -4.59 1.34 7.53
N GLU A 194 -3.68 2.29 7.32
CA GLU A 194 -2.24 2.01 7.17
C GLU A 194 -1.70 1.24 8.38
N TRP A 195 -2.00 1.72 9.59
CA TRP A 195 -1.53 1.12 10.85
C TRP A 195 -2.17 -0.23 11.18
N MET A 196 -3.30 -0.52 10.57
CA MET A 196 -3.96 -1.82 10.74
C MET A 196 -3.33 -2.90 9.86
N LYS A 197 -2.49 -2.50 8.89
CA LYS A 197 -1.90 -3.37 7.86
C LYS A 197 -0.39 -3.46 7.93
N ALA A 198 0.26 -2.54 8.65
CA ALA A 198 1.71 -2.52 8.88
C ALA A 198 2.17 -3.62 9.85
#